data_1b60081456a4b48d600a41cd4f2154bb
#
_entry.id   1b60081456a4b48d600a41cd4f2154bb
#
_cell.length_a   1.000
_cell.length_b   1.000
_cell.length_c   1.000
_cell.angle_alpha   90.00
_cell.angle_beta   90.00
_cell.angle_gamma   90.00
#
_symmetry.space_group_name_H-M   'P 1'
#
loop_
_entity.id
_entity.type
_entity.pdbx_description
1 polymer ?
#
loop_
_entity_poly.entity_id
_entity_poly.type
_entity_poly.pdbx_seq_one_letter_code
_entity_poly.pdbx_strand_id
1 'polypeptide(L)'
;MFEKSLFGERLASGSGIQELMDDLGRAMAGAHGPIRMLGGGNPAHIPEMQAVWRERMAAILGDSSEFDRMLTNYDPPIGNAKFIAALAALLRAEFGWSVGPENIAITAGGQTAFFFLFNLLAGEFQGGKRKVILLPLVPEYIGYMNQGLSPGLLRAVEPRLQPFGQHARDVL
;
A
#
# COMPACT_ATOMS: atom_id res chain seq x y z
N MET A 1 13.34 -27.63 -14.41
CA MET A 1 12.47 -26.43 -14.29
C MET A 1 11.07 -26.98 -14.01
N PHE A 2 10.43 -26.57 -12.93
CA PHE A 2 9.07 -27.06 -12.60
C PHE A 2 7.99 -26.20 -13.28
N GLU A 3 6.91 -26.85 -13.61
CA GLU A 3 5.74 -26.20 -14.22
C GLU A 3 5.11 -25.21 -13.23
N LYS A 4 4.65 -24.07 -13.74
CA LYS A 4 3.97 -23.04 -12.97
C LYS A 4 2.50 -22.97 -13.37
N SER A 5 1.63 -22.55 -12.46
CA SER A 5 0.28 -22.18 -12.83
C SER A 5 0.26 -20.91 -13.70
N LEU A 6 -0.82 -20.67 -14.43
CA LEU A 6 -0.98 -19.42 -15.22
C LEU A 6 -0.85 -18.15 -14.36
N PHE A 7 -1.33 -18.18 -13.13
CA PHE A 7 -1.12 -17.09 -12.19
C PHE A 7 0.34 -17.01 -11.75
N GLY A 8 0.99 -18.15 -11.48
CA GLY A 8 2.39 -18.21 -11.12
C GLY A 8 3.33 -17.73 -12.23
N GLU A 9 3.00 -17.96 -13.48
CA GLU A 9 3.75 -17.41 -14.63
C GLU A 9 3.66 -15.89 -14.68
N ARG A 10 2.44 -15.33 -14.50
CA ARG A 10 2.25 -13.87 -14.43
C ARG A 10 3.00 -13.25 -13.27
N LEU A 11 2.94 -13.88 -12.10
CA LEU A 11 3.60 -13.38 -10.90
C LEU A 11 5.14 -13.45 -11.00
N ALA A 12 5.66 -14.44 -11.71
CA ALA A 12 7.10 -14.63 -11.94
C ALA A 12 7.63 -13.90 -13.19
N SER A 13 6.77 -13.28 -13.98
CA SER A 13 7.21 -12.43 -15.10
C SER A 13 7.81 -11.12 -14.59
N GLY A 14 8.74 -10.56 -15.33
CA GLY A 14 9.28 -9.23 -15.02
C GLY A 14 8.15 -8.20 -14.88
N SER A 15 8.24 -7.34 -13.89
CA SER A 15 7.25 -6.30 -13.66
C SER A 15 7.90 -4.93 -13.72
N GLY A 16 7.18 -3.93 -14.21
CA GLY A 16 7.70 -2.56 -14.30
C GLY A 16 8.08 -1.99 -12.93
N ILE A 17 7.50 -2.48 -11.84
CA ILE A 17 7.91 -2.07 -10.48
C ILE A 17 9.29 -2.63 -10.13
N GLN A 18 9.61 -3.86 -10.54
CA GLN A 18 10.94 -4.44 -10.32
C GLN A 18 12.00 -3.68 -11.13
N GLU A 19 11.73 -3.40 -12.39
CA GLU A 19 12.63 -2.60 -13.24
C GLU A 19 12.88 -1.22 -12.64
N LEU A 20 11.82 -0.54 -12.20
CA LEU A 20 11.93 0.77 -11.54
C LEU A 20 12.76 0.70 -10.25
N MET A 21 12.57 -0.31 -9.42
CA MET A 21 13.32 -0.47 -8.17
C MET A 21 14.79 -0.83 -8.42
N ASP A 22 15.07 -1.62 -9.45
CA ASP A 22 16.44 -1.95 -9.86
C ASP A 22 17.17 -0.74 -10.42
N ASP A 23 16.49 0.07 -11.25
CA ASP A 23 17.05 1.32 -11.78
C ASP A 23 17.37 2.30 -10.67
N LEU A 24 16.44 2.42 -9.71
CA LEU A 24 16.62 3.27 -8.54
C LEU A 24 17.80 2.81 -7.69
N GLY A 25 17.90 1.50 -7.43
CA GLY A 25 19.01 0.90 -6.70
C GLY A 25 20.36 1.16 -7.38
N ARG A 26 20.43 1.01 -8.70
CA ARG A 26 21.63 1.30 -9.48
C ARG A 26 22.01 2.79 -9.43
N ALA A 27 21.02 3.67 -9.57
CA ALA A 27 21.24 5.11 -9.51
C ALA A 27 21.80 5.53 -8.13
N MET A 28 21.26 4.98 -7.05
CA MET A 28 21.75 5.26 -5.69
C MET A 28 23.17 4.72 -5.45
N ALA A 29 23.46 3.51 -5.92
CA ALA A 29 24.78 2.90 -5.74
C ALA A 29 25.89 3.60 -6.55
N GLY A 30 25.56 4.19 -7.71
CA GLY A 30 26.50 4.88 -8.59
C GLY A 30 26.65 6.38 -8.36
N ALA A 31 25.96 6.93 -7.39
CA ALA A 31 25.95 8.39 -7.18
C ALA A 31 27.20 8.90 -6.46
N HIS A 32 27.85 9.87 -7.05
CA HIS A 32 29.00 10.60 -6.48
C HIS A 32 28.60 11.98 -5.91
N GLY A 33 27.29 12.20 -5.63
CA GLY A 33 26.78 13.47 -5.12
C GLY A 33 25.32 13.38 -4.68
N PRO A 34 24.70 14.50 -4.26
CA PRO A 34 23.32 14.50 -3.78
C PRO A 34 22.35 14.13 -4.93
N ILE A 35 21.58 13.06 -4.73
CA ILE A 35 20.54 12.63 -5.66
C ILE A 35 19.22 13.31 -5.30
N ARG A 36 18.53 13.84 -6.29
CA ARG A 36 17.14 14.30 -6.18
C ARG A 36 16.21 13.18 -6.66
N MET A 37 15.59 12.50 -5.71
CA MET A 37 14.68 11.35 -5.96
C MET A 37 13.30 11.87 -6.35
N LEU A 38 12.96 11.77 -7.64
CA LEU A 38 11.66 12.15 -8.17
C LEU A 38 10.73 10.95 -8.46
N GLY A 39 11.30 9.74 -8.54
CA GLY A 39 10.57 8.54 -8.92
C GLY A 39 10.16 7.63 -7.77
N GLY A 40 10.66 7.85 -6.60
CA GLY A 40 10.36 7.08 -5.39
C GLY A 40 11.11 7.64 -4.21
N GLY A 41 10.68 7.35 -3.01
CA GLY A 41 11.33 7.88 -1.82
C GLY A 41 11.01 7.11 -0.56
N ASN A 42 11.83 7.30 0.45
CA ASN A 42 11.55 6.84 1.79
C ASN A 42 10.60 7.83 2.49
N PRO A 43 9.86 7.38 3.52
CA PRO A 43 9.12 8.28 4.38
C PRO A 43 10.02 9.38 4.96
N ALA A 44 9.46 10.57 5.12
CA ALA A 44 10.20 11.71 5.69
C ALA A 44 10.66 11.41 7.12
N HIS A 45 11.86 11.87 7.45
CA HIS A 45 12.34 11.84 8.81
C HIS A 45 11.69 12.98 9.61
N ILE A 46 10.91 12.63 10.63
CA ILE A 46 10.28 13.56 11.56
C ILE A 46 10.89 13.30 12.95
N PRO A 47 11.90 14.08 13.36
CA PRO A 47 12.70 13.79 14.57
C PRO A 47 11.86 13.64 15.84
N GLU A 48 10.82 14.46 15.99
CA GLU A 48 9.90 14.44 17.13
C GLU A 48 9.15 13.09 17.21
N MET A 49 8.65 12.62 16.07
CA MET A 49 7.96 11.32 16.01
C MET A 49 8.93 10.15 16.21
N GLN A 50 10.14 10.28 15.68
CA GLN A 50 11.16 9.25 15.89
C GLN A 50 11.56 9.14 17.37
N ALA A 51 11.55 10.24 18.11
CA ALA A 51 11.77 10.24 19.56
C ALA A 51 10.66 9.49 20.29
N VAL A 52 9.39 9.77 19.97
CA VAL A 52 8.22 9.07 20.53
C VAL A 52 8.29 7.55 20.27
N TRP A 53 8.61 7.14 19.04
CA TRP A 53 8.72 5.70 18.72
C TRP A 53 9.86 5.03 19.48
N ARG A 54 11.03 5.68 19.63
CA ARG A 54 12.14 5.13 20.43
C ARG A 54 11.77 4.98 21.90
N GLU A 55 11.12 5.99 22.48
CA GLU A 55 10.64 5.93 23.86
C GLU A 55 9.64 4.77 24.04
N ARG A 56 8.66 4.63 23.14
CA ARG A 56 7.67 3.56 23.21
C ARG A 56 8.31 2.17 23.07
N MET A 57 9.27 2.00 22.15
CA MET A 57 10.01 0.76 22.01
C MET A 57 10.82 0.43 23.26
N ALA A 58 11.47 1.42 23.86
CA ALA A 58 12.21 1.23 25.12
C ALA A 58 11.27 0.79 26.27
N ALA A 59 10.09 1.38 26.35
CA ALA A 59 9.08 0.98 27.34
C ALA A 59 8.62 -0.47 27.15
N ILE A 60 8.35 -0.91 25.90
CA ILE A 60 7.98 -2.30 25.58
C ILE A 60 9.11 -3.28 25.96
N LEU A 61 10.36 -2.93 25.63
CA LEU A 61 11.54 -3.75 25.98
C LEU A 61 11.75 -3.85 27.51
N GLY A 62 11.38 -2.79 28.24
CA GLY A 62 11.44 -2.76 29.71
C GLY A 62 10.33 -3.58 30.40
N ASP A 63 9.23 -3.87 29.71
CA ASP A 63 8.17 -4.76 30.17
C ASP A 63 8.31 -6.12 29.50
N SER A 64 8.96 -7.07 30.20
CA SER A 64 9.20 -8.41 29.67
C SER A 64 7.92 -9.12 29.24
N SER A 65 6.81 -8.91 29.94
CA SER A 65 5.53 -9.55 29.65
C SER A 65 4.88 -9.01 28.37
N GLU A 66 4.99 -7.71 28.12
CA GLU A 66 4.50 -7.09 26.87
C GLU A 66 5.36 -7.52 25.69
N PHE A 67 6.69 -7.48 25.86
CA PHE A 67 7.63 -7.87 24.83
C PHE A 67 7.49 -9.36 24.45
N ASP A 68 7.48 -10.25 25.42
CA ASP A 68 7.38 -11.69 25.18
C ASP A 68 6.06 -12.04 24.49
N ARG A 69 4.94 -11.41 24.90
CA ARG A 69 3.64 -11.60 24.26
C ARG A 69 3.65 -11.11 22.81
N MET A 70 4.31 -10.00 22.52
CA MET A 70 4.43 -9.47 21.15
C MET A 70 5.14 -10.46 20.22
N LEU A 71 6.11 -11.23 20.74
CA LEU A 71 6.89 -12.19 19.97
C LEU A 71 6.24 -13.56 19.84
N THR A 72 5.46 -13.98 20.85
CA THR A 72 5.04 -15.39 20.99
C THR A 72 3.55 -15.63 20.76
N ASN A 73 2.72 -14.60 20.85
CA ASN A 73 1.28 -14.78 20.73
C ASN A 73 0.78 -14.31 19.36
N TYR A 74 -0.16 -15.08 18.79
CA TYR A 74 -0.90 -14.63 17.62
C TYR A 74 -1.97 -13.63 18.02
N ASP A 75 -2.10 -12.59 17.23
CA ASP A 75 -3.27 -11.71 17.26
C ASP A 75 -4.44 -12.34 16.46
N PRO A 76 -5.68 -11.92 16.70
CA PRO A 76 -6.81 -12.29 15.86
C PRO A 76 -6.57 -11.95 14.38
N PRO A 77 -7.22 -12.67 13.42
CA PRO A 77 -7.03 -12.42 11.99
C PRO A 77 -7.30 -10.98 11.53
N ILE A 78 -8.15 -10.25 12.24
CA ILE A 78 -8.42 -8.83 11.95
C ILE A 78 -7.35 -7.87 12.49
N GLY A 79 -6.41 -8.36 13.28
CA GLY A 79 -5.32 -7.60 13.89
C GLY A 79 -5.43 -7.43 15.41
N ASN A 80 -4.48 -6.71 15.99
CA ASN A 80 -4.39 -6.48 17.44
C ASN A 80 -5.59 -5.65 17.95
N ALA A 81 -6.36 -6.19 18.89
CA ALA A 81 -7.58 -5.57 19.37
C ALA A 81 -7.34 -4.21 20.06
N LYS A 82 -6.23 -4.05 20.80
CA LYS A 82 -5.87 -2.77 21.43
C LYS A 82 -5.57 -1.70 20.40
N PHE A 83 -4.81 -2.07 19.36
CA PHE A 83 -4.49 -1.16 18.26
C PHE A 83 -5.75 -0.74 17.51
N ILE A 84 -6.63 -1.67 17.16
CA ILE A 84 -7.89 -1.41 16.47
C ILE A 84 -8.77 -0.48 17.27
N ALA A 85 -8.92 -0.72 18.58
CA ALA A 85 -9.71 0.14 19.47
C ALA A 85 -9.14 1.57 19.56
N ALA A 86 -7.81 1.69 19.68
CA ALA A 86 -7.13 2.99 19.73
C ALA A 86 -7.27 3.75 18.40
N LEU A 87 -7.13 3.05 17.27
CA LEU A 87 -7.30 3.64 15.95
C LEU A 87 -8.75 4.12 15.72
N ALA A 88 -9.74 3.32 16.11
CA ALA A 88 -11.14 3.73 16.04
C ALA A 88 -11.42 4.98 16.89
N ALA A 89 -10.85 5.05 18.10
CA ALA A 89 -10.96 6.22 18.97
C ALA A 89 -10.31 7.47 18.33
N LEU A 90 -9.12 7.32 17.77
CA LEU A 90 -8.41 8.41 17.06
C LEU A 90 -9.23 8.93 15.88
N LEU A 91 -9.74 8.06 15.02
CA LEU A 91 -10.50 8.45 13.83
C LEU A 91 -11.80 9.20 14.21
N ARG A 92 -12.45 8.80 15.30
CA ARG A 92 -13.61 9.53 15.83
C ARG A 92 -13.23 10.90 16.38
N ALA A 93 -12.14 10.97 17.14
CA ALA A 93 -11.73 12.22 17.80
C ALA A 93 -11.23 13.25 16.81
N GLU A 94 -10.39 12.85 15.85
CA GLU A 94 -9.72 13.78 14.92
C GLU A 94 -10.59 14.13 13.70
N PHE A 95 -11.39 13.18 13.21
CA PHE A 95 -12.13 13.35 11.94
C PHE A 95 -13.65 13.31 12.11
N GLY A 96 -14.16 13.03 13.31
CA GLY A 96 -15.61 12.90 13.55
C GLY A 96 -16.24 11.70 12.83
N TRP A 97 -15.46 10.70 12.42
CA TRP A 97 -15.97 9.55 11.69
C TRP A 97 -16.78 8.63 12.58
N SER A 98 -17.93 8.16 12.07
CA SER A 98 -18.76 7.17 12.75
C SER A 98 -18.21 5.77 12.51
N VAL A 99 -17.07 5.44 13.13
CA VAL A 99 -16.39 4.15 13.00
C VAL A 99 -16.15 3.53 14.39
N GLY A 100 -16.33 2.20 14.45
CA GLY A 100 -15.99 1.39 15.63
C GLY A 100 -14.91 0.35 15.29
N PRO A 101 -14.46 -0.42 16.28
CA PRO A 101 -13.51 -1.51 16.05
C PRO A 101 -13.96 -2.52 14.97
N GLU A 102 -15.25 -2.73 14.83
CA GLU A 102 -15.88 -3.61 13.84
C GLU A 102 -15.69 -3.17 12.38
N ASN A 103 -15.31 -1.91 12.16
CA ASN A 103 -15.07 -1.35 10.84
C ASN A 103 -13.60 -1.37 10.42
N ILE A 104 -12.72 -1.91 11.27
CA ILE A 104 -11.27 -1.86 11.08
C ILE A 104 -10.68 -3.26 11.02
N ALA A 105 -9.93 -3.53 9.98
CA ALA A 105 -9.08 -4.71 9.86
C ALA A 105 -7.66 -4.28 9.50
N ILE A 106 -6.67 -4.94 10.08
CA ILE A 106 -5.26 -4.66 9.86
C ILE A 106 -4.69 -5.68 8.87
N THR A 107 -3.91 -5.20 7.92
CA THR A 107 -3.23 -6.03 6.94
C THR A 107 -1.73 -5.75 6.95
N ALA A 108 -0.95 -6.65 6.34
CA ALA A 108 0.48 -6.45 6.13
C ALA A 108 0.74 -5.40 5.03
N GLY A 109 0.38 -4.16 5.32
CA GLY A 109 0.50 -3.02 4.42
C GLY A 109 -0.67 -2.84 3.45
N GLY A 110 -0.73 -1.65 2.82
CA GLY A 110 -1.81 -1.27 1.90
C GLY A 110 -1.93 -2.15 0.66
N GLN A 111 -0.82 -2.70 0.15
CA GLN A 111 -0.85 -3.60 -1.01
C GLN A 111 -1.64 -4.89 -0.70
N THR A 112 -1.50 -5.44 0.49
CA THR A 112 -2.29 -6.61 0.92
C THR A 112 -3.77 -6.25 1.04
N ALA A 113 -4.10 -5.06 1.56
CA ALA A 113 -5.48 -4.59 1.61
C ALA A 113 -6.08 -4.47 0.21
N PHE A 114 -5.36 -3.87 -0.74
CA PHE A 114 -5.82 -3.77 -2.14
C PHE A 114 -5.95 -5.14 -2.82
N PHE A 115 -5.04 -6.07 -2.56
CA PHE A 115 -5.18 -7.44 -3.05
C PHE A 115 -6.50 -8.06 -2.60
N PHE A 116 -6.85 -7.96 -1.32
CA PHE A 116 -8.13 -8.47 -0.83
C PHE A 116 -9.31 -7.72 -1.44
N LEU A 117 -9.32 -6.40 -1.40
CA LEU A 117 -10.44 -5.61 -1.88
C LEU A 117 -10.69 -5.79 -3.38
N PHE A 118 -9.66 -5.79 -4.20
CA PHE A 118 -9.81 -5.94 -5.64
C PHE A 118 -10.37 -7.32 -6.00
N ASN A 119 -9.85 -8.38 -5.40
CA ASN A 119 -10.30 -9.74 -5.69
C ASN A 119 -11.63 -10.10 -5.02
N LEU A 120 -12.01 -9.42 -3.94
CA LEU A 120 -13.32 -9.58 -3.31
C LEU A 120 -14.44 -8.89 -4.11
N LEU A 121 -14.15 -7.70 -4.68
CA LEU A 121 -15.16 -6.83 -5.27
C LEU A 121 -15.22 -6.90 -6.80
N ALA A 122 -14.24 -7.54 -7.44
CA ALA A 122 -14.15 -7.69 -8.89
C ALA A 122 -13.75 -9.10 -9.29
N GLY A 123 -13.90 -9.42 -10.57
CA GLY A 123 -13.72 -10.75 -11.14
C GLY A 123 -15.03 -11.36 -11.62
N GLU A 124 -15.07 -12.66 -11.70
CA GLU A 124 -16.24 -13.41 -12.12
C GLU A 124 -17.20 -13.62 -10.93
N PHE A 125 -18.48 -13.37 -11.14
CA PHE A 125 -19.55 -13.56 -10.18
C PHE A 125 -20.52 -14.65 -10.64
N GLN A 126 -21.32 -15.17 -9.72
CA GLN A 126 -22.39 -16.12 -10.04
C GLN A 126 -23.30 -15.56 -11.14
N GLY A 127 -23.75 -16.46 -12.04
CA GLY A 127 -24.58 -16.08 -13.18
C GLY A 127 -23.82 -15.42 -14.34
N GLY A 128 -22.50 -15.60 -14.44
CA GLY A 128 -21.68 -15.12 -15.55
C GLY A 128 -21.45 -13.61 -15.56
N LYS A 129 -21.81 -12.91 -14.48
CA LYS A 129 -21.53 -11.47 -14.33
C LYS A 129 -20.05 -11.26 -14.07
N ARG A 130 -19.47 -10.23 -14.69
CA ARG A 130 -18.08 -9.81 -14.46
C ARG A 130 -18.05 -8.35 -14.00
N LYS A 131 -17.24 -8.09 -12.99
CA LYS A 131 -16.91 -6.72 -12.55
C LYS A 131 -15.41 -6.49 -12.69
N VAL A 132 -15.05 -5.26 -12.91
CA VAL A 132 -13.66 -4.79 -13.02
C VAL A 132 -13.43 -3.63 -12.05
N ILE A 133 -12.20 -3.42 -11.66
CA ILE A 133 -11.79 -2.24 -10.90
C ILE A 133 -11.47 -1.13 -11.89
N LEU A 134 -12.12 0.01 -11.75
CA LEU A 134 -11.83 1.22 -12.49
C LEU A 134 -10.92 2.11 -11.63
N LEU A 135 -9.72 2.36 -12.13
CA LEU A 135 -8.80 3.34 -11.55
C LEU A 135 -8.98 4.66 -12.31
N PRO A 136 -9.42 5.74 -11.63
CA PRO A 136 -9.78 6.99 -12.31
C PRO A 136 -8.57 7.81 -12.78
N LEU A 137 -7.41 7.61 -12.17
CA LEU A 137 -6.17 8.30 -12.55
C LEU A 137 -5.41 7.49 -13.60
N VAL A 138 -4.78 8.20 -14.53
CA VAL A 138 -3.88 7.63 -15.55
C VAL A 138 -2.76 8.64 -15.79
N PRO A 139 -1.49 8.28 -15.50
CA PRO A 139 -1.03 7.00 -14.93
C PRO A 139 -1.38 6.84 -13.45
N GLU A 140 -1.56 5.59 -13.03
CA GLU A 140 -1.77 5.18 -11.65
C GLU A 140 -0.51 4.51 -11.07
N TYR A 141 -0.53 4.23 -9.76
CA TYR A 141 0.58 3.55 -9.11
C TYR A 141 0.77 2.14 -9.68
N ILE A 142 1.96 1.90 -10.20
CA ILE A 142 2.32 0.67 -10.92
C ILE A 142 2.16 -0.61 -10.08
N GLY A 143 2.26 -0.51 -8.75
CA GLY A 143 2.10 -1.64 -7.83
C GLY A 143 0.69 -2.27 -7.82
N TYR A 144 -0.31 -1.62 -8.43
CA TYR A 144 -1.66 -2.19 -8.54
C TYR A 144 -1.79 -3.21 -9.68
N MET A 145 -0.91 -3.18 -10.66
CA MET A 145 -1.01 -4.00 -11.88
C MET A 145 -1.09 -5.50 -11.61
N ASN A 146 -0.42 -5.99 -10.58
CA ASN A 146 -0.31 -7.42 -10.27
C ASN A 146 -1.22 -7.86 -9.12
N GLN A 147 -2.17 -7.03 -8.69
CA GLN A 147 -3.08 -7.34 -7.57
C GLN A 147 -4.23 -8.28 -7.97
N GLY A 148 -4.52 -8.42 -9.26
CA GLY A 148 -5.65 -9.20 -9.74
C GLY A 148 -5.33 -10.68 -9.93
N LEU A 149 -6.12 -11.58 -9.34
CA LEU A 149 -6.10 -13.02 -9.63
C LEU A 149 -6.64 -13.30 -11.04
N SER A 150 -7.75 -12.66 -11.41
CA SER A 150 -8.36 -12.78 -12.73
C SER A 150 -7.67 -11.86 -13.75
N PRO A 151 -7.43 -12.32 -14.99
CA PRO A 151 -6.93 -11.47 -16.07
C PRO A 151 -7.87 -10.29 -16.35
N GLY A 152 -7.28 -9.12 -16.66
CA GLY A 152 -8.06 -7.93 -17.00
C GLY A 152 -8.96 -7.42 -15.87
N LEU A 153 -8.53 -7.58 -14.61
CA LEU A 153 -9.27 -7.08 -13.44
C LEU A 153 -9.29 -5.56 -13.37
N LEU A 154 -8.22 -4.93 -13.82
CA LEU A 154 -8.08 -3.47 -13.80
C LEU A 154 -8.45 -2.88 -15.16
N ARG A 155 -9.10 -1.72 -15.12
CA ARG A 155 -9.45 -0.94 -16.30
C ARG A 155 -9.14 0.53 -16.05
N ALA A 156 -8.60 1.21 -17.07
CA ALA A 156 -8.44 2.64 -17.07
C ALA A 156 -9.37 3.27 -18.12
N VAL A 157 -9.70 4.53 -17.93
CA VAL A 157 -10.40 5.38 -18.92
C VAL A 157 -9.39 6.36 -19.46
N GLU A 158 -9.34 6.50 -20.77
CA GLU A 158 -8.45 7.43 -21.43
C GLU A 158 -8.79 8.88 -21.02
N PRO A 159 -7.81 9.66 -20.55
CA PRO A 159 -8.07 11.02 -20.09
C PRO A 159 -8.42 11.92 -21.28
N ARG A 160 -9.39 12.82 -21.08
CA ARG A 160 -9.63 13.93 -22.03
C ARG A 160 -8.60 15.02 -21.76
N LEU A 161 -7.61 15.12 -22.62
CA LEU A 161 -6.64 16.20 -22.55
C LEU A 161 -7.27 17.48 -23.11
N GLN A 162 -7.38 18.50 -22.26
CA GLN A 162 -7.74 19.85 -22.69
C GLN A 162 -6.46 20.67 -22.77
N PRO A 163 -6.19 21.39 -23.88
CA PRO A 163 -5.07 22.31 -23.94
C PRO A 163 -5.25 23.36 -22.84
N PHE A 164 -4.29 23.46 -21.93
CA PHE A 164 -4.23 24.57 -21.00
C PHE A 164 -3.99 25.86 -21.79
N GLY A 165 -4.82 26.86 -21.58
CA GLY A 165 -4.61 28.20 -22.16
C GLY A 165 -3.26 28.80 -21.73
N GLN A 166 -2.82 29.87 -22.38
CA GLN A 166 -1.50 30.50 -22.18
C GLN A 166 -1.18 30.93 -20.74
N HIS A 167 -2.12 30.88 -19.82
CA HIS A 167 -1.94 31.25 -18.40
C HIS A 167 -1.31 30.16 -17.49
N ALA A 168 -1.03 28.98 -18.01
CA ALA A 168 -0.36 27.93 -17.20
C ALA A 168 1.12 28.19 -16.92
N ARG A 169 1.71 29.26 -17.46
CA ARG A 169 3.11 29.63 -17.21
C ARG A 169 3.31 30.40 -15.90
N ASP A 170 2.25 30.85 -15.25
CA ASP A 170 2.30 31.75 -14.10
C ASP A 170 2.07 31.02 -12.75
N VAL A 171 2.00 29.70 -12.74
CA VAL A 171 1.66 28.87 -11.54
C VAL A 171 2.75 27.86 -11.18
N LEU A 172 3.98 28.03 -11.65
CA LEU A 172 5.12 27.23 -11.20
C LEU A 172 6.16 28.09 -10.51
#